data_0c30ce7e3d2bd37491376620e9517fa3
#
_entry.id   0c30ce7e3d2bd37491376620e9517fa3
#
_cell.length_a   1.000
_cell.length_b   1.000
_cell.length_c   1.000
_cell.angle_alpha   90.00
_cell.angle_beta   90.00
_cell.angle_gamma   90.00
#
_symmetry.space_group_name_H-M   'P 1'
#
loop_
_entity.id
_entity.type
_entity.pdbx_description
1 polymer ?
#
loop_
_entity_poly.entity_id
_entity_poly.type
_entity_poly.pdbx_seq_one_letter_code
_entity_poly.pdbx_strand_id
1 'polypeptide(L)'
;MPDAAPAPRPGYRMERDPLGWLQVPEDAYWGVQAQRAIQNFPISGMRPNPALVRAAVQVKKAAARANHSTGRLPDHLYEAIVRAADELLLLTPERDTPEAQALSARLIDSFRVDPFQAGAGVSHNMNTNEVLANRAIEILFERGIGSGRRGDYAVVNPNDHVNMAQSTNDVFPTTMRLATLDLVRDFLPALQELIDAFAEKGREFDHVLKSGRTHMQDAVPIRLGQEFAAYALTLRRAKERIERASDAIREQNIGATAVGTGLNAEPEYIERVIGFLSEQTGHDLRTAEHLVQATQSMGPMTEVSAAIRGLAVDLLKIMEDLLLMSSGPRTGFGEIRLPARQPGSSIMPGKVNPVMVENLSMICFHVIGNDTCVAWAASRGQLELNVMMPIIAHDTLESLTILTSGCRQFAREAVRGIEADEAHCADLLEQSSAMATPLAPYIGYRLAADIAKEAVRTGRTIRELVLEKGVFSQDDLDAILDPHELTEPGVAGNFRYTPNMPEGYERPTGPVGAGG
;
A
#
# COMPACT_ATOMS: atom_id res chain seq x y z
N MET A 1 25.65 40.98 -27.24
CA MET A 1 25.84 41.22 -25.78
C MET A 1 24.81 40.37 -25.08
N PRO A 2 25.13 39.61 -24.02
CA PRO A 2 24.10 38.96 -23.24
C PRO A 2 23.18 40.07 -22.69
N ASP A 3 21.86 39.94 -22.89
CA ASP A 3 20.90 40.90 -22.40
C ASP A 3 21.11 41.14 -20.89
N ALA A 4 21.22 42.42 -20.51
CA ALA A 4 21.33 42.79 -19.10
C ALA A 4 20.10 42.28 -18.33
N ALA A 5 20.30 41.84 -17.08
CA ALA A 5 19.18 41.40 -16.26
C ALA A 5 18.15 42.55 -16.11
N PRO A 6 16.87 42.29 -16.35
CA PRO A 6 15.81 43.27 -16.05
C PRO A 6 15.77 43.49 -14.53
N ALA A 7 15.28 44.67 -14.11
CA ALA A 7 15.10 44.97 -12.69
C ALA A 7 14.03 44.05 -12.08
N PRO A 8 14.27 43.39 -10.96
CA PRO A 8 13.29 42.55 -10.29
C PRO A 8 12.19 43.40 -9.63
N ARG A 9 10.99 42.86 -9.46
CA ARG A 9 9.98 43.43 -8.56
C ARG A 9 10.46 43.35 -7.10
N PRO A 10 10.01 44.21 -6.21
CA PRO A 10 10.29 44.09 -4.79
C PRO A 10 9.94 42.67 -4.26
N GLY A 11 10.83 42.07 -3.50
CA GLY A 11 10.67 40.70 -2.96
C GLY A 11 10.99 39.59 -3.97
N TYR A 12 11.57 39.91 -5.13
CA TYR A 12 12.02 38.94 -6.12
C TYR A 12 13.48 39.18 -6.50
N ARG A 13 14.14 38.10 -6.92
CA ARG A 13 15.44 38.11 -7.58
C ARG A 13 15.31 37.67 -9.04
N MET A 14 16.22 38.10 -9.87
CA MET A 14 16.30 37.66 -11.27
C MET A 14 17.27 36.50 -11.39
N GLU A 15 16.79 35.41 -11.98
CA GLU A 15 17.62 34.28 -12.38
C GLU A 15 17.48 34.03 -13.88
N ARG A 16 18.49 33.38 -14.48
CA ARG A 16 18.52 33.09 -15.92
C ARG A 16 18.77 31.62 -16.17
N ASP A 17 18.01 31.07 -17.13
CA ASP A 17 18.25 29.78 -17.77
C ASP A 17 18.42 29.95 -19.30
N PRO A 18 18.60 28.87 -20.08
CA PRO A 18 18.69 28.95 -21.54
C PRO A 18 17.48 29.60 -22.24
N LEU A 19 16.33 29.66 -21.59
CA LEU A 19 15.11 30.30 -22.12
C LEU A 19 15.00 31.78 -21.77
N GLY A 20 15.91 32.32 -20.96
CA GLY A 20 15.95 33.72 -20.59
C GLY A 20 15.74 34.00 -19.10
N TRP A 21 15.52 35.28 -18.77
CA TRP A 21 15.35 35.76 -17.41
C TRP A 21 13.96 35.47 -16.85
N LEU A 22 13.89 35.09 -15.56
CA LEU A 22 12.65 34.92 -14.82
C LEU A 22 12.78 35.44 -13.39
N GLN A 23 11.69 35.95 -12.83
CA GLN A 23 11.62 36.39 -11.44
C GLN A 23 11.34 35.19 -10.53
N VAL A 24 12.18 35.01 -9.49
CA VAL A 24 12.04 34.02 -8.44
C VAL A 24 11.85 34.76 -7.12
N PRO A 25 10.95 34.33 -6.21
CA PRO A 25 10.82 34.98 -4.91
C PRO A 25 12.16 35.03 -4.18
N GLU A 26 12.50 36.17 -3.55
CA GLU A 26 13.82 36.42 -2.94
C GLU A 26 14.17 35.37 -1.87
N ASP A 27 13.16 34.95 -1.09
CA ASP A 27 13.30 34.01 0.02
C ASP A 27 13.20 32.53 -0.38
N ALA A 28 12.88 32.24 -1.68
CA ALA A 28 12.75 30.87 -2.17
C ALA A 28 14.09 30.15 -2.25
N TYR A 29 14.12 28.87 -1.84
CA TYR A 29 15.29 28.01 -2.10
C TYR A 29 15.25 27.38 -3.50
N TRP A 30 14.07 27.29 -4.16
CA TRP A 30 14.03 26.89 -5.57
C TRP A 30 14.55 28.02 -6.47
N GLY A 31 14.95 27.66 -7.69
CA GLY A 31 15.48 28.59 -8.67
C GLY A 31 14.58 28.73 -9.91
N VAL A 32 15.21 29.22 -10.98
CA VAL A 32 14.51 29.59 -12.23
C VAL A 32 13.83 28.43 -12.93
N GLN A 33 14.43 27.21 -12.93
CA GLN A 33 13.85 26.08 -13.64
C GLN A 33 12.63 25.52 -12.90
N ALA A 34 12.71 25.41 -11.56
CA ALA A 34 11.55 25.06 -10.76
C ALA A 34 10.46 26.13 -10.82
N GLN A 35 10.82 27.44 -10.83
CA GLN A 35 9.86 28.53 -10.98
C GLN A 35 9.12 28.44 -12.33
N ARG A 36 9.81 28.07 -13.40
CA ARG A 36 9.20 27.83 -14.72
C ARG A 36 8.24 26.63 -14.67
N ALA A 37 8.63 25.56 -14.02
CA ALA A 37 7.77 24.39 -13.85
C ALA A 37 6.50 24.69 -13.05
N ILE A 38 6.60 25.45 -11.98
CA ILE A 38 5.44 25.94 -11.19
C ILE A 38 4.47 26.73 -12.04
N GLN A 39 5.00 27.56 -12.97
CA GLN A 39 4.17 28.34 -13.89
C GLN A 39 3.55 27.51 -15.02
N ASN A 40 4.28 26.47 -15.49
CA ASN A 40 3.84 25.61 -16.59
C ASN A 40 2.79 24.58 -16.15
N PHE A 41 2.86 24.11 -14.92
CA PHE A 41 2.06 22.99 -14.42
C PHE A 41 1.25 23.32 -13.15
N PRO A 42 0.40 24.38 -13.15
CA PRO A 42 -0.51 24.66 -12.04
C PRO A 42 -1.77 23.79 -12.15
N ILE A 43 -1.65 22.47 -11.94
CA ILE A 43 -2.68 21.49 -12.32
C ILE A 43 -3.51 21.07 -11.11
N SER A 44 -2.90 20.39 -10.14
CA SER A 44 -3.63 19.82 -9.01
C SER A 44 -3.56 20.67 -7.73
N GLY A 45 -2.55 21.51 -7.62
CA GLY A 45 -2.21 22.21 -6.38
C GLY A 45 -1.58 21.34 -5.31
N MET A 46 -1.36 20.06 -5.58
CA MET A 46 -0.69 19.14 -4.67
C MET A 46 0.81 19.38 -4.60
N ARG A 47 1.43 18.83 -3.56
CA ARG A 47 2.87 18.79 -3.37
C ARG A 47 3.42 17.41 -3.73
N PRO A 48 4.71 17.30 -4.09
CA PRO A 48 5.35 15.99 -4.21
C PRO A 48 5.24 15.20 -2.91
N ASN A 49 5.09 13.89 -3.01
CA ASN A 49 5.09 13.02 -1.83
C ASN A 49 6.37 13.25 -1.01
N PRO A 50 6.31 13.40 0.33
CA PRO A 50 7.48 13.61 1.16
C PRO A 50 8.55 12.52 1.04
N ALA A 51 8.16 11.27 0.76
CA ALA A 51 9.10 10.18 0.52
C ALA A 51 9.89 10.42 -0.79
N LEU A 52 9.25 10.95 -1.84
CA LEU A 52 9.92 11.29 -3.09
C LEU A 52 10.95 12.41 -2.89
N VAL A 53 10.58 13.43 -2.12
CA VAL A 53 11.51 14.53 -1.78
C VAL A 53 12.73 14.01 -1.03
N ARG A 54 12.52 13.21 0.03
CA ARG A 54 13.63 12.61 0.80
C ARG A 54 14.52 11.73 -0.06
N ALA A 55 13.93 10.86 -0.88
CA ALA A 55 14.68 9.99 -1.78
C ALA A 55 15.53 10.79 -2.79
N ALA A 56 14.98 11.86 -3.38
CA ALA A 56 15.72 12.72 -4.29
C ALA A 56 16.96 13.34 -3.61
N VAL A 57 16.80 13.85 -2.40
CA VAL A 57 17.92 14.42 -1.63
C VAL A 57 18.97 13.37 -1.28
N GLN A 58 18.55 12.14 -0.93
CA GLN A 58 19.47 11.02 -0.68
C GLN A 58 20.25 10.65 -1.93
N VAL A 59 19.61 10.62 -3.10
CA VAL A 59 20.30 10.38 -4.39
C VAL A 59 21.35 11.46 -4.65
N LYS A 60 21.02 12.75 -4.44
CA LYS A 60 21.98 13.84 -4.62
C LYS A 60 23.14 13.78 -3.63
N LYS A 61 22.88 13.43 -2.38
CA LYS A 61 23.92 13.23 -1.38
C LYS A 61 24.88 12.10 -1.77
N ALA A 62 24.36 10.94 -2.21
CA ALA A 62 25.15 9.81 -2.65
C ALA A 62 25.98 10.16 -3.90
N ALA A 63 25.39 10.88 -4.86
CA ALA A 63 26.06 11.35 -6.05
C ALA A 63 27.22 12.34 -5.73
N ALA A 64 27.00 13.27 -4.79
CA ALA A 64 28.06 14.18 -4.33
C ALA A 64 29.21 13.40 -3.67
N ARG A 65 28.93 12.41 -2.84
CA ARG A 65 29.93 11.51 -2.23
C ARG A 65 30.73 10.75 -3.30
N ALA A 66 30.05 10.22 -4.30
CA ALA A 66 30.68 9.48 -5.39
C ALA A 66 31.58 10.40 -6.24
N ASN A 67 31.08 11.55 -6.68
CA ASN A 67 31.87 12.54 -7.45
C ASN A 67 33.05 13.08 -6.68
N HIS A 68 32.94 13.29 -5.37
CA HIS A 68 34.07 13.66 -4.52
C HIS A 68 35.09 12.53 -4.44
N SER A 69 34.67 11.29 -4.25
CA SER A 69 35.56 10.13 -4.14
C SER A 69 36.33 9.81 -5.43
N THR A 70 35.81 10.25 -6.59
CA THR A 70 36.50 10.17 -7.89
C THR A 70 37.35 11.41 -8.20
N GLY A 71 37.41 12.40 -7.29
CA GLY A 71 38.18 13.61 -7.45
C GLY A 71 37.56 14.67 -8.36
N ARG A 72 36.31 14.49 -8.83
CA ARG A 72 35.63 15.46 -9.71
C ARG A 72 34.99 16.62 -8.96
N LEU A 73 34.46 16.40 -7.77
CA LEU A 73 33.82 17.42 -6.96
C LEU A 73 34.78 17.90 -5.89
N PRO A 74 35.17 19.20 -5.89
CA PRO A 74 36.09 19.78 -4.87
C PRO A 74 35.54 19.67 -3.45
N ASP A 75 36.43 19.53 -2.45
CA ASP A 75 36.13 19.35 -1.03
C ASP A 75 35.08 20.34 -0.51
N HIS A 76 35.28 21.65 -0.73
CA HIS A 76 34.39 22.67 -0.21
C HIS A 76 32.97 22.61 -0.79
N LEU A 77 32.81 22.24 -2.08
CA LEU A 77 31.51 22.05 -2.72
C LEU A 77 30.84 20.78 -2.21
N TYR A 78 31.59 19.68 -2.13
CA TYR A 78 31.12 18.42 -1.57
C TYR A 78 30.58 18.60 -0.15
N GLU A 79 31.38 19.19 0.75
CA GLU A 79 30.96 19.41 2.14
C GLU A 79 29.71 20.28 2.25
N ALA A 80 29.59 21.34 1.43
CA ALA A 80 28.45 22.23 1.44
C ALA A 80 27.18 21.53 0.91
N ILE A 81 27.26 20.76 -0.19
CA ILE A 81 26.13 20.03 -0.76
C ILE A 81 25.66 18.93 0.20
N VAL A 82 26.59 18.15 0.77
CA VAL A 82 26.24 17.10 1.75
C VAL A 82 25.61 17.71 3.00
N ARG A 83 26.16 18.82 3.53
CA ARG A 83 25.59 19.52 4.68
C ARG A 83 24.17 20.03 4.38
N ALA A 84 23.94 20.62 3.20
CA ALA A 84 22.61 21.05 2.79
C ALA A 84 21.60 19.89 2.74
N ALA A 85 22.03 18.72 2.23
CA ALA A 85 21.21 17.50 2.23
C ALA A 85 20.94 17.01 3.66
N ASP A 86 21.93 17.00 4.54
CA ASP A 86 21.78 16.56 5.93
C ASP A 86 20.86 17.46 6.74
N GLU A 87 20.90 18.77 6.53
CA GLU A 87 19.99 19.72 7.16
C GLU A 87 18.53 19.50 6.71
N LEU A 88 18.30 19.25 5.42
CA LEU A 88 16.98 18.94 4.91
C LEU A 88 16.45 17.62 5.47
N LEU A 89 17.30 16.59 5.56
CA LEU A 89 16.95 15.26 6.04
C LEU A 89 16.94 15.13 7.57
N LEU A 90 17.30 16.20 8.31
CA LEU A 90 17.45 16.18 9.77
C LEU A 90 18.48 15.12 10.24
N LEU A 91 19.62 15.03 9.54
CA LEU A 91 20.71 14.11 9.87
C LEU A 91 21.88 14.81 10.58
N THR A 92 21.81 16.12 10.84
CA THR A 92 22.81 16.87 11.57
C THR A 92 22.73 16.61 13.08
N PRO A 93 23.82 16.84 13.84
CA PRO A 93 23.77 16.71 15.31
C PRO A 93 22.71 17.60 15.98
N GLU A 94 22.42 18.76 15.39
CA GLU A 94 21.48 19.76 15.87
C GLU A 94 20.01 19.46 15.48
N ARG A 95 19.70 18.31 14.88
CA ARG A 95 18.40 17.96 14.30
C ARG A 95 17.19 18.14 15.21
N ASP A 96 17.39 18.01 16.51
CA ASP A 96 16.32 18.11 17.51
C ASP A 96 16.08 19.56 17.98
N THR A 97 16.86 20.55 17.48
CA THR A 97 16.64 21.97 17.81
C THR A 97 15.49 22.56 17.01
N PRO A 98 14.72 23.52 17.57
CA PRO A 98 13.65 24.21 16.85
C PRO A 98 14.14 24.87 15.55
N GLU A 99 15.34 25.43 15.57
CA GLU A 99 15.96 26.12 14.43
C GLU A 99 16.24 25.14 13.28
N ALA A 100 16.83 23.97 13.58
CA ALA A 100 17.09 22.93 12.58
C ALA A 100 15.80 22.38 11.99
N GLN A 101 14.79 22.14 12.82
CA GLN A 101 13.49 21.68 12.37
C GLN A 101 12.77 22.73 11.50
N ALA A 102 12.84 24.01 11.87
CA ALA A 102 12.28 25.12 11.08
C ALA A 102 13.00 25.27 9.74
N LEU A 103 14.34 25.14 9.71
CA LEU A 103 15.10 25.17 8.46
C LEU A 103 14.74 24.00 7.54
N SER A 104 14.74 22.78 8.07
CA SER A 104 14.32 21.60 7.31
C SER A 104 12.91 21.75 6.73
N ALA A 105 11.96 22.22 7.53
CA ALA A 105 10.58 22.48 7.07
C ALA A 105 10.55 23.51 5.92
N ARG A 106 11.35 24.59 5.98
CA ARG A 106 11.46 25.59 4.91
C ARG A 106 12.09 25.01 3.64
N LEU A 107 13.10 24.16 3.78
CA LEU A 107 13.74 23.49 2.65
C LEU A 107 12.75 22.52 1.97
N ILE A 108 12.02 21.73 2.75
CA ILE A 108 10.98 20.83 2.24
C ILE A 108 9.82 21.60 1.60
N ASP A 109 9.37 22.71 2.21
CA ASP A 109 8.31 23.57 1.62
C ASP A 109 8.73 24.20 0.29
N SER A 110 10.02 24.20 -0.03
CA SER A 110 10.55 24.69 -1.31
C SER A 110 10.40 23.70 -2.47
N PHE A 111 9.89 22.48 -2.22
CA PHE A 111 9.51 21.54 -3.28
C PHE A 111 8.09 21.84 -3.73
N ARG A 112 7.95 22.71 -4.72
CA ARG A 112 6.69 23.33 -5.16
C ARG A 112 6.13 22.77 -6.46
N VAL A 113 6.86 21.91 -7.14
CA VAL A 113 6.45 21.39 -8.44
C VAL A 113 5.31 20.39 -8.28
N ASP A 114 4.22 20.62 -9.02
CA ASP A 114 3.04 19.76 -9.01
C ASP A 114 3.40 18.32 -9.46
N PRO A 115 2.83 17.27 -8.86
CA PRO A 115 3.03 15.89 -9.32
C PRO A 115 2.64 15.66 -10.79
N PHE A 116 1.62 16.39 -11.30
CA PHE A 116 1.20 16.36 -12.70
C PHE A 116 2.11 17.26 -13.55
N GLN A 117 3.38 16.88 -13.65
CA GLN A 117 4.42 17.55 -14.43
C GLN A 117 4.85 16.68 -15.61
N ALA A 118 5.40 17.29 -16.65
CA ALA A 118 5.96 16.61 -17.79
C ALA A 118 7.48 16.78 -17.88
N GLY A 119 8.13 16.00 -18.77
CA GLY A 119 9.59 16.03 -18.94
C GLY A 119 10.31 14.96 -18.12
N ALA A 120 9.72 13.77 -17.96
CA ALA A 120 10.32 12.63 -17.26
C ALA A 120 10.78 12.92 -15.82
N GLY A 121 10.21 13.95 -15.16
CA GLY A 121 10.59 14.37 -13.81
C GLY A 121 11.69 15.44 -13.76
N VAL A 122 12.07 16.07 -14.88
CA VAL A 122 13.08 17.16 -14.90
C VAL A 122 12.73 18.26 -13.92
N SER A 123 11.47 18.65 -13.83
CA SER A 123 11.03 19.71 -12.93
C SER A 123 11.32 19.39 -11.47
N HIS A 124 11.06 18.18 -11.03
CA HIS A 124 11.37 17.73 -9.66
C HIS A 124 12.88 17.59 -9.44
N ASN A 125 13.62 17.02 -10.40
CA ASN A 125 15.07 16.90 -10.35
C ASN A 125 15.74 18.27 -10.21
N MET A 126 15.33 19.24 -11.04
CA MET A 126 15.87 20.59 -10.98
C MET A 126 15.45 21.33 -9.71
N ASN A 127 14.22 21.12 -9.23
CA ASN A 127 13.81 21.67 -7.93
C ASN A 127 14.74 21.18 -6.80
N THR A 128 15.09 19.88 -6.80
CA THR A 128 16.03 19.31 -5.84
C THR A 128 17.41 19.93 -5.98
N ASN A 129 17.94 20.03 -7.20
CA ASN A 129 19.25 20.60 -7.48
C ASN A 129 19.34 22.06 -7.03
N GLU A 130 18.33 22.87 -7.34
CA GLU A 130 18.28 24.30 -7.02
C GLU A 130 18.16 24.54 -5.51
N VAL A 131 17.32 23.76 -4.80
CA VAL A 131 17.18 23.85 -3.34
C VAL A 131 18.51 23.54 -2.65
N LEU A 132 19.17 22.46 -3.04
CA LEU A 132 20.46 22.06 -2.46
C LEU A 132 21.57 23.06 -2.82
N ALA A 133 21.62 23.55 -4.06
CA ALA A 133 22.59 24.56 -4.48
C ALA A 133 22.44 25.87 -3.69
N ASN A 134 21.22 26.36 -3.55
CA ASN A 134 20.94 27.60 -2.82
C ASN A 134 21.29 27.49 -1.32
N ARG A 135 21.01 26.34 -0.69
CA ARG A 135 21.41 26.14 0.70
C ARG A 135 22.95 25.98 0.82
N ALA A 136 23.60 25.29 -0.11
CA ALA A 136 25.03 25.14 -0.14
C ALA A 136 25.76 26.50 -0.34
N ILE A 137 25.20 27.43 -1.12
CA ILE A 137 25.69 28.81 -1.27
C ILE A 137 25.70 29.54 0.08
N GLU A 138 24.64 29.42 0.88
CA GLU A 138 24.56 30.01 2.21
C GLU A 138 25.60 29.38 3.15
N ILE A 139 25.76 28.06 3.14
CA ILE A 139 26.78 27.34 3.95
C ILE A 139 28.20 27.78 3.60
N LEU A 140 28.49 27.96 2.31
CA LEU A 140 29.80 28.44 1.88
C LEU A 140 30.05 29.88 2.31
N PHE A 141 29.04 30.74 2.29
CA PHE A 141 29.15 32.12 2.77
C PHE A 141 29.47 32.18 4.28
N GLU A 142 28.88 31.31 5.09
CA GLU A 142 29.22 31.17 6.52
C GLU A 142 30.70 30.83 6.73
N ARG A 143 31.36 30.26 5.71
CA ARG A 143 32.81 29.96 5.68
C ARG A 143 33.64 31.02 4.94
N GLY A 144 33.05 32.16 4.57
CA GLY A 144 33.73 33.26 3.88
C GLY A 144 33.90 33.07 2.37
N ILE A 145 33.12 32.18 1.74
CA ILE A 145 33.18 31.90 0.30
C ILE A 145 31.89 32.38 -0.39
N GLY A 146 32.02 33.21 -1.41
CA GLY A 146 30.92 33.70 -2.22
C GLY A 146 30.10 34.83 -1.59
N SER A 147 28.95 35.11 -2.15
CA SER A 147 28.07 36.24 -1.75
C SER A 147 26.99 35.87 -0.72
N GLY A 148 26.73 34.60 -0.51
CA GLY A 148 25.60 34.11 0.29
C GLY A 148 24.20 34.34 -0.35
N ARG A 149 24.14 34.94 -1.51
CA ARG A 149 22.89 35.24 -2.21
C ARG A 149 22.37 33.99 -2.94
N ARG A 150 21.15 33.59 -2.67
CA ARG A 150 20.48 32.54 -3.45
C ARG A 150 20.43 32.96 -4.92
N GLY A 151 20.65 31.99 -5.82
CA GLY A 151 20.76 32.25 -7.26
C GLY A 151 22.16 32.63 -7.72
N ASP A 152 23.15 32.73 -6.82
CA ASP A 152 24.57 32.93 -7.18
C ASP A 152 25.24 31.62 -7.63
N TYR A 153 24.77 31.12 -8.76
CA TYR A 153 25.19 29.84 -9.32
C TYR A 153 26.63 29.82 -9.87
N ALA A 154 27.34 30.95 -9.80
CA ALA A 154 28.81 30.98 -9.98
C ALA A 154 29.53 30.29 -8.84
N VAL A 155 28.96 30.25 -7.62
CA VAL A 155 29.52 29.60 -6.44
C VAL A 155 29.15 28.11 -6.40
N VAL A 156 27.84 27.78 -6.42
CA VAL A 156 27.36 26.40 -6.50
C VAL A 156 26.33 26.31 -7.62
N ASN A 157 26.69 25.61 -8.69
CA ASN A 157 25.80 25.45 -9.85
C ASN A 157 24.92 24.20 -9.69
N PRO A 158 23.58 24.33 -9.86
CA PRO A 158 22.66 23.18 -9.78
C PRO A 158 22.96 22.07 -10.79
N ASN A 159 23.37 22.42 -12.02
CA ASN A 159 23.67 21.47 -13.08
C ASN A 159 25.10 20.91 -12.98
N ASP A 160 26.10 21.80 -12.83
CA ASP A 160 27.51 21.41 -12.94
C ASP A 160 28.02 20.73 -11.66
N HIS A 161 27.46 21.06 -10.50
CA HIS A 161 27.92 20.55 -9.21
C HIS A 161 26.92 19.57 -8.59
N VAL A 162 25.67 19.96 -8.36
CA VAL A 162 24.68 19.09 -7.68
C VAL A 162 24.23 17.94 -8.60
N ASN A 163 24.11 18.20 -9.91
CA ASN A 163 23.71 17.20 -10.91
C ASN A 163 24.89 16.57 -11.65
N MET A 164 26.12 16.74 -11.18
CA MET A 164 27.33 16.21 -11.80
C MET A 164 27.24 14.70 -12.03
N ALA A 165 27.61 14.23 -13.23
CA ALA A 165 27.53 12.83 -13.68
C ALA A 165 26.13 12.22 -13.68
N GLN A 166 25.08 13.03 -13.74
CA GLN A 166 23.70 12.59 -13.67
C GLN A 166 22.85 13.13 -14.82
N SER A 167 21.79 12.43 -15.13
CA SER A 167 20.65 12.90 -15.92
C SER A 167 19.37 12.72 -15.11
N THR A 168 18.32 13.48 -15.41
CA THR A 168 16.99 13.17 -14.86
C THR A 168 16.57 11.74 -15.17
N ASN A 169 17.01 11.20 -16.30
CA ASN A 169 16.63 9.89 -16.82
C ASN A 169 17.17 8.71 -15.99
N ASP A 170 18.17 8.94 -15.17
CA ASP A 170 18.67 7.97 -14.18
C ASP A 170 18.34 8.39 -12.73
N VAL A 171 18.33 9.68 -12.43
CA VAL A 171 17.99 10.20 -11.11
C VAL A 171 16.54 9.95 -10.75
N PHE A 172 15.58 10.28 -11.63
CA PHE A 172 14.16 10.20 -11.29
C PHE A 172 13.68 8.75 -11.09
N PRO A 173 14.00 7.78 -11.96
CA PRO A 173 13.63 6.39 -11.71
C PRO A 173 14.30 5.81 -10.46
N THR A 174 15.55 6.18 -10.17
CA THR A 174 16.22 5.82 -8.90
C THR A 174 15.47 6.41 -7.71
N THR A 175 15.10 7.69 -7.78
CA THR A 175 14.34 8.38 -6.73
C THR A 175 12.99 7.74 -6.45
N MET A 176 12.21 7.43 -7.50
CA MET A 176 10.88 6.84 -7.29
C MET A 176 10.96 5.40 -6.76
N ARG A 177 11.93 4.59 -7.21
CA ARG A 177 12.17 3.25 -6.68
C ARG A 177 12.57 3.30 -5.20
N LEU A 178 13.49 4.17 -4.85
CA LEU A 178 13.93 4.37 -3.46
C LEU A 178 12.78 4.85 -2.56
N ALA A 179 12.01 5.85 -2.98
CA ALA A 179 10.82 6.32 -2.26
C ALA A 179 9.78 5.21 -2.06
N THR A 180 9.59 4.35 -3.07
CA THR A 180 8.70 3.20 -2.98
C THR A 180 9.21 2.18 -1.97
N LEU A 181 10.52 1.86 -1.95
CA LEU A 181 11.13 0.98 -0.95
C LEU A 181 10.97 1.52 0.47
N ASP A 182 11.15 2.82 0.67
CA ASP A 182 10.93 3.47 1.97
C ASP A 182 9.48 3.32 2.44
N LEU A 183 8.51 3.60 1.57
CA LEU A 183 7.09 3.46 1.93
C LEU A 183 6.66 2.00 2.09
N VAL A 184 7.23 1.06 1.34
CA VAL A 184 6.99 -0.38 1.56
C VAL A 184 7.51 -0.80 2.94
N ARG A 185 8.71 -0.34 3.33
CA ARG A 185 9.27 -0.60 4.67
C ARG A 185 8.34 -0.10 5.78
N ASP A 186 7.69 1.05 5.60
CA ASP A 186 6.75 1.62 6.56
C ASP A 186 5.36 0.94 6.51
N PHE A 187 4.97 0.43 5.35
CA PHE A 187 3.69 -0.23 5.10
C PHE A 187 3.61 -1.65 5.67
N LEU A 188 4.68 -2.45 5.49
CA LEU A 188 4.67 -3.86 5.91
C LEU A 188 4.33 -4.07 7.40
N PRO A 189 4.84 -3.25 8.35
CA PRO A 189 4.42 -3.33 9.75
C PRO A 189 2.94 -2.97 9.97
N ALA A 190 2.40 -2.01 9.22
CA ALA A 190 0.98 -1.65 9.33
C ALA A 190 0.06 -2.76 8.81
N LEU A 191 0.44 -3.41 7.71
CA LEU A 191 -0.24 -4.59 7.21
C LEU A 191 -0.11 -5.78 8.17
N GLN A 192 1.06 -5.96 8.81
CA GLN A 192 1.25 -6.99 9.83
C GLN A 192 0.32 -6.78 11.03
N GLU A 193 0.17 -5.54 11.50
CA GLU A 193 -0.77 -5.20 12.58
C GLU A 193 -2.22 -5.61 12.23
N LEU A 194 -2.62 -5.44 10.98
CA LEU A 194 -3.94 -5.87 10.51
C LEU A 194 -4.07 -7.40 10.43
N ILE A 195 -3.03 -8.08 9.94
CA ILE A 195 -2.96 -9.55 9.91
C ILE A 195 -3.10 -10.13 11.32
N ASP A 196 -2.37 -9.56 12.28
CA ASP A 196 -2.38 -10.01 13.67
C ASP A 196 -3.76 -9.80 14.31
N ALA A 197 -4.41 -8.66 14.04
CA ALA A 197 -5.76 -8.39 14.54
C ALA A 197 -6.79 -9.42 14.03
N PHE A 198 -6.75 -9.78 12.74
CA PHE A 198 -7.62 -10.83 12.21
C PHE A 198 -7.27 -12.22 12.78
N ALA A 199 -5.99 -12.53 12.96
CA ALA A 199 -5.56 -13.79 13.56
C ALA A 199 -5.97 -13.90 15.03
N GLU A 200 -5.94 -12.81 15.79
CA GLU A 200 -6.45 -12.73 17.16
C GLU A 200 -7.96 -13.04 17.20
N LYS A 201 -8.75 -12.41 16.35
CA LYS A 201 -10.19 -12.68 16.21
C LYS A 201 -10.46 -14.11 15.73
N GLY A 202 -9.63 -14.65 14.86
CA GLY A 202 -9.72 -16.06 14.45
C GLY A 202 -9.63 -17.02 15.63
N ARG A 203 -8.75 -16.75 16.59
CA ARG A 203 -8.65 -17.54 17.84
C ARG A 203 -9.79 -17.28 18.81
N GLU A 204 -10.18 -16.00 18.97
CA GLU A 204 -11.27 -15.58 19.85
C GLU A 204 -12.60 -16.23 19.45
N PHE A 205 -12.91 -16.30 18.17
CA PHE A 205 -14.16 -16.80 17.64
C PHE A 205 -14.14 -18.27 17.22
N ASP A 206 -13.09 -19.03 17.57
CA ASP A 206 -12.96 -20.42 17.11
C ASP A 206 -14.04 -21.35 17.69
N HIS A 207 -14.66 -20.98 18.79
CA HIS A 207 -15.77 -21.71 19.39
C HIS A 207 -17.15 -21.30 18.85
N VAL A 208 -17.25 -20.22 18.06
CA VAL A 208 -18.53 -19.67 17.58
C VAL A 208 -18.95 -20.38 16.30
N LEU A 209 -20.01 -21.18 16.38
CA LEU A 209 -20.61 -21.82 15.22
C LEU A 209 -21.58 -20.90 14.52
N LYS A 210 -21.59 -20.98 13.19
CA LYS A 210 -22.52 -20.26 12.34
C LYS A 210 -22.89 -21.06 11.10
N SER A 211 -23.96 -20.66 10.40
CA SER A 211 -24.24 -21.17 9.07
C SER A 211 -23.22 -20.65 8.08
N GLY A 212 -22.52 -21.54 7.36
CA GLY A 212 -21.76 -21.17 6.18
C GLY A 212 -22.73 -20.74 5.06
N ARG A 213 -22.23 -19.94 4.11
CA ARG A 213 -23.01 -19.52 2.93
C ARG A 213 -22.18 -19.60 1.67
N THR A 214 -22.78 -20.17 0.64
CA THR A 214 -22.29 -20.13 -0.75
C THR A 214 -23.40 -19.61 -1.64
N HIS A 215 -23.10 -18.76 -2.61
CA HIS A 215 -24.11 -18.08 -3.42
C HIS A 215 -25.17 -17.32 -2.58
N MET A 216 -24.81 -16.87 -1.38
CA MET A 216 -25.74 -16.28 -0.39
C MET A 216 -26.84 -17.23 0.07
N GLN A 217 -26.72 -18.53 -0.17
CA GLN A 217 -27.62 -19.57 0.29
C GLN A 217 -27.01 -20.32 1.47
N ASP A 218 -27.86 -20.86 2.35
CA ASP A 218 -27.44 -21.65 3.49
C ASP A 218 -26.58 -22.83 3.05
N ALA A 219 -25.47 -23.01 3.73
CA ALA A 219 -24.54 -24.10 3.52
C ALA A 219 -24.21 -24.79 4.85
N VAL A 220 -23.29 -25.73 4.80
CA VAL A 220 -22.86 -26.50 5.99
C VAL A 220 -22.28 -25.59 7.08
N PRO A 221 -22.30 -26.04 8.33
CA PRO A 221 -21.72 -25.30 9.44
C PRO A 221 -20.26 -24.91 9.23
N ILE A 222 -19.87 -23.76 9.76
CA ILE A 222 -18.49 -23.26 9.83
C ILE A 222 -18.27 -22.57 11.19
N ARG A 223 -17.05 -22.55 11.68
CA ARG A 223 -16.71 -21.69 12.82
C ARG A 223 -16.36 -20.28 12.33
N LEU A 224 -16.89 -19.26 13.00
CA LEU A 224 -16.58 -17.86 12.69
C LEU A 224 -15.05 -17.61 12.77
N GLY A 225 -14.36 -18.27 13.70
CA GLY A 225 -12.91 -18.23 13.80
C GLY A 225 -12.18 -18.73 12.57
N GLN A 226 -12.72 -19.73 11.84
CA GLN A 226 -12.12 -20.21 10.58
C GLN A 226 -12.18 -19.14 9.48
N GLU A 227 -13.27 -18.36 9.39
CA GLU A 227 -13.39 -17.25 8.46
C GLU A 227 -12.35 -16.16 8.74
N PHE A 228 -12.22 -15.73 10.01
CA PHE A 228 -11.24 -14.73 10.41
C PHE A 228 -9.79 -15.20 10.25
N ALA A 229 -9.50 -16.46 10.53
CA ALA A 229 -8.18 -17.05 10.27
C ALA A 229 -7.85 -17.10 8.77
N ALA A 230 -8.84 -17.36 7.92
CA ALA A 230 -8.68 -17.31 6.47
C ALA A 230 -8.38 -15.89 5.97
N TYR A 231 -9.01 -14.85 6.55
CA TYR A 231 -8.68 -13.44 6.23
C TYR A 231 -7.23 -13.12 6.59
N ALA A 232 -6.79 -13.49 7.78
CA ALA A 232 -5.39 -13.30 8.21
C ALA A 232 -4.40 -13.99 7.24
N LEU A 233 -4.68 -15.22 6.82
CA LEU A 233 -3.85 -15.96 5.86
C LEU A 233 -3.82 -15.29 4.49
N THR A 234 -4.96 -14.81 4.00
CA THR A 234 -5.08 -14.11 2.73
C THR A 234 -4.20 -12.86 2.71
N LEU A 235 -4.28 -12.05 3.76
CA LEU A 235 -3.48 -10.83 3.90
C LEU A 235 -1.98 -11.12 4.07
N ARG A 236 -1.60 -12.19 4.78
CA ARG A 236 -0.21 -12.64 4.88
C ARG A 236 0.37 -12.99 3.52
N ARG A 237 -0.37 -13.72 2.69
CA ARG A 237 0.04 -14.04 1.32
C ARG A 237 0.13 -12.79 0.43
N ALA A 238 -0.74 -11.79 0.64
CA ALA A 238 -0.64 -10.51 -0.04
C ALA A 238 0.64 -9.76 0.36
N LYS A 239 0.98 -9.74 1.65
CA LYS A 239 2.23 -9.18 2.16
C LYS A 239 3.45 -9.81 1.47
N GLU A 240 3.52 -11.14 1.40
CA GLU A 240 4.59 -11.89 0.74
C GLU A 240 4.69 -11.56 -0.77
N ARG A 241 3.56 -11.31 -1.45
CA ARG A 241 3.56 -10.86 -2.86
C ARG A 241 4.20 -9.49 -3.01
N ILE A 242 3.87 -8.54 -2.11
CA ILE A 242 4.43 -7.19 -2.13
C ILE A 242 5.93 -7.22 -1.83
N GLU A 243 6.37 -7.99 -0.85
CA GLU A 243 7.80 -8.17 -0.53
C GLU A 243 8.58 -8.69 -1.73
N ARG A 244 8.08 -9.73 -2.43
CA ARG A 244 8.74 -10.27 -3.63
C ARG A 244 8.76 -9.27 -4.79
N ALA A 245 7.67 -8.57 -5.06
CA ALA A 245 7.61 -7.55 -6.10
C ALA A 245 8.58 -6.40 -5.82
N SER A 246 8.76 -6.04 -4.55
CA SER A 246 9.64 -4.95 -4.14
C SER A 246 11.13 -5.28 -4.30
N ASP A 247 11.51 -6.55 -4.45
CA ASP A 247 12.92 -6.91 -4.68
C ASP A 247 13.42 -6.41 -6.04
N ALA A 248 12.57 -6.43 -7.07
CA ALA A 248 12.95 -5.97 -8.41
C ALA A 248 13.27 -4.47 -8.46
N ILE A 249 12.67 -3.64 -7.61
CA ILE A 249 12.96 -2.20 -7.54
C ILE A 249 14.20 -1.86 -6.70
N ARG A 250 14.92 -2.84 -6.14
CA ARG A 250 16.28 -2.65 -5.56
C ARG A 250 17.34 -2.45 -6.64
N GLU A 251 17.06 -2.87 -7.87
CA GLU A 251 17.90 -2.55 -9.03
C GLU A 251 17.74 -1.09 -9.42
N GLN A 252 18.88 -0.38 -9.46
CA GLN A 252 18.93 1.05 -9.71
C GLN A 252 19.67 1.33 -11.00
N ASN A 253 19.25 2.38 -11.72
CA ASN A 253 19.92 2.80 -12.96
C ASN A 253 20.71 4.12 -12.80
N ILE A 254 20.99 4.58 -11.58
CA ILE A 254 21.85 5.76 -11.36
C ILE A 254 23.24 5.52 -11.97
N GLY A 255 23.73 6.50 -12.71
CA GLY A 255 24.93 6.39 -13.54
C GLY A 255 24.67 5.98 -14.99
N ALA A 256 23.42 5.59 -15.33
CA ALA A 256 23.01 5.33 -16.71
C ALA A 256 23.01 6.58 -17.59
N THR A 257 22.88 7.74 -16.98
CA THR A 257 22.76 9.07 -17.60
C THR A 257 21.57 9.17 -18.58
N ALA A 258 21.79 9.73 -19.78
CA ALA A 258 20.70 10.16 -20.64
C ALA A 258 19.88 9.03 -21.27
N VAL A 259 20.56 7.95 -21.72
CA VAL A 259 19.96 6.85 -22.50
C VAL A 259 20.39 5.45 -22.02
N GLY A 260 21.02 5.37 -20.86
CA GLY A 260 21.46 4.09 -20.31
C GLY A 260 22.90 3.69 -20.66
N THR A 261 23.65 4.52 -21.38
CA THR A 261 25.02 4.21 -21.81
C THR A 261 26.10 4.70 -20.83
N GLY A 262 25.72 5.49 -19.81
CA GLY A 262 26.66 6.04 -18.85
C GLY A 262 27.56 7.17 -19.39
N LEU A 263 27.22 7.79 -20.51
CA LEU A 263 28.00 8.88 -21.07
C LEU A 263 28.13 10.03 -20.06
N ASN A 264 29.35 10.52 -19.84
CA ASN A 264 29.73 11.54 -18.87
C ASN A 264 29.71 11.10 -17.39
N ALA A 265 29.52 9.81 -17.10
CA ALA A 265 29.72 9.20 -15.80
C ALA A 265 30.91 8.24 -15.85
N GLU A 266 31.86 8.34 -14.93
CA GLU A 266 32.98 7.41 -14.84
C GLU A 266 32.50 6.03 -14.32
N PRO A 267 33.13 4.92 -14.74
CA PRO A 267 32.81 3.59 -14.21
C PRO A 267 32.86 3.52 -12.68
N GLU A 268 33.87 4.13 -12.07
CA GLU A 268 34.02 4.19 -10.61
C GLU A 268 32.90 4.98 -9.93
N TYR A 269 32.36 6.03 -10.57
CA TYR A 269 31.19 6.75 -10.06
C TYR A 269 29.98 5.82 -10.02
N ILE A 270 29.71 5.08 -11.10
CA ILE A 270 28.57 4.16 -11.21
C ILE A 270 28.61 3.10 -10.10
N GLU A 271 29.80 2.55 -9.85
CA GLU A 271 30.00 1.54 -8.81
C GLU A 271 29.79 2.13 -7.39
N ARG A 272 30.40 3.30 -7.12
CA ARG A 272 30.42 3.90 -5.77
C ARG A 272 29.09 4.53 -5.36
N VAL A 273 28.34 5.13 -6.30
CA VAL A 273 27.08 5.81 -5.98
C VAL A 273 26.04 4.87 -5.40
N ILE A 274 25.94 3.64 -5.90
CA ILE A 274 25.04 2.60 -5.37
C ILE A 274 25.47 2.19 -3.96
N GLY A 275 26.77 1.99 -3.73
CA GLY A 275 27.30 1.67 -2.40
C GLY A 275 26.98 2.75 -1.37
N PHE A 276 27.21 4.02 -1.72
CA PHE A 276 26.86 5.15 -0.84
C PHE A 276 25.37 5.29 -0.62
N LEU A 277 24.54 5.03 -1.65
CA LEU A 277 23.11 5.09 -1.53
C LEU A 277 22.57 3.95 -0.62
N SER A 278 23.11 2.74 -0.76
CA SER A 278 22.79 1.60 0.11
C SER A 278 23.17 1.88 1.58
N GLU A 279 24.39 2.38 1.82
CA GLU A 279 24.87 2.72 3.16
C GLU A 279 23.96 3.73 3.87
N GLN A 280 23.59 4.81 3.18
CA GLN A 280 22.83 5.91 3.81
C GLN A 280 21.34 5.61 3.97
N THR A 281 20.77 4.68 3.17
CA THR A 281 19.33 4.35 3.20
C THR A 281 19.03 3.07 3.96
N GLY A 282 20.04 2.21 4.14
CA GLY A 282 19.88 0.88 4.74
C GLY A 282 19.18 -0.12 3.82
N HIS A 283 18.94 0.22 2.54
CA HIS A 283 18.44 -0.72 1.55
C HIS A 283 19.60 -1.46 0.86
N ASP A 284 19.42 -2.76 0.62
CA ASP A 284 20.32 -3.55 -0.21
C ASP A 284 20.06 -3.24 -1.69
N LEU A 285 20.69 -2.15 -2.18
CA LEU A 285 20.54 -1.68 -3.56
C LEU A 285 21.64 -2.27 -4.44
N ARG A 286 21.32 -2.49 -5.70
CA ARG A 286 22.24 -3.03 -6.70
C ARG A 286 22.15 -2.26 -8.02
N THR A 287 23.24 -2.21 -8.76
CA THR A 287 23.24 -1.69 -10.11
C THR A 287 22.41 -2.64 -11.01
N ALA A 288 21.55 -2.10 -11.85
CA ALA A 288 20.75 -2.90 -12.78
C ALA A 288 21.66 -3.69 -13.73
N GLU A 289 21.26 -4.92 -14.04
CA GLU A 289 21.99 -5.80 -14.95
C GLU A 289 22.21 -5.14 -16.32
N HIS A 290 21.23 -4.37 -16.79
CA HIS A 290 21.31 -3.66 -18.07
C HIS A 290 20.75 -2.24 -17.93
N LEU A 291 21.65 -1.25 -17.88
CA LEU A 291 21.27 0.14 -17.61
C LEU A 291 20.31 0.75 -18.64
N VAL A 292 20.42 0.40 -19.93
CA VAL A 292 19.48 0.87 -20.97
C VAL A 292 18.08 0.30 -20.72
N GLN A 293 17.98 -1.00 -20.42
CA GLN A 293 16.70 -1.62 -20.09
C GLN A 293 16.07 -0.97 -18.85
N ALA A 294 16.86 -0.76 -17.80
CA ALA A 294 16.37 -0.18 -16.54
C ALA A 294 15.97 1.30 -16.66
N THR A 295 16.46 2.01 -17.68
CA THR A 295 16.09 3.40 -17.99
C THR A 295 14.78 3.48 -18.80
N GLN A 296 14.53 2.55 -19.71
CA GLN A 296 13.34 2.59 -20.57
C GLN A 296 12.13 1.82 -20.01
N SER A 297 12.36 0.79 -19.17
CA SER A 297 11.29 -0.10 -18.71
C SER A 297 10.84 0.28 -17.28
N MET A 298 9.52 0.40 -17.13
CA MET A 298 8.87 0.60 -15.82
C MET A 298 8.24 -0.71 -15.30
N GLY A 299 8.58 -1.86 -15.88
CA GLY A 299 8.09 -3.17 -15.46
C GLY A 299 8.16 -3.41 -13.96
N PRO A 300 9.31 -3.23 -13.28
CA PRO A 300 9.41 -3.42 -11.84
C PRO A 300 8.44 -2.55 -11.02
N MET A 301 8.17 -1.32 -11.45
CA MET A 301 7.20 -0.45 -10.78
C MET A 301 5.76 -0.95 -10.98
N THR A 302 5.44 -1.48 -12.18
CA THR A 302 4.10 -2.07 -12.42
C THR A 302 3.89 -3.35 -11.63
N GLU A 303 4.91 -4.15 -11.39
CA GLU A 303 4.83 -5.35 -10.53
C GLU A 303 4.49 -4.99 -9.08
N VAL A 304 5.15 -3.97 -8.53
CA VAL A 304 4.84 -3.47 -7.17
C VAL A 304 3.42 -2.93 -7.11
N SER A 305 3.02 -2.08 -8.06
CA SER A 305 1.67 -1.51 -8.13
C SER A 305 0.61 -2.61 -8.25
N ALA A 306 0.81 -3.61 -9.11
CA ALA A 306 -0.10 -4.75 -9.27
C ALA A 306 -0.20 -5.61 -8.00
N ALA A 307 0.90 -5.80 -7.25
CA ALA A 307 0.87 -6.50 -5.98
C ALA A 307 0.06 -5.75 -4.93
N ILE A 308 0.18 -4.41 -4.88
CA ILE A 308 -0.61 -3.53 -4.01
C ILE A 308 -2.10 -3.58 -4.40
N ARG A 309 -2.43 -3.52 -5.70
CA ARG A 309 -3.80 -3.72 -6.19
C ARG A 309 -4.35 -5.09 -5.79
N GLY A 310 -3.53 -6.15 -5.87
CA GLY A 310 -3.93 -7.49 -5.44
C GLY A 310 -4.35 -7.53 -3.97
N LEU A 311 -3.62 -6.83 -3.09
CA LEU A 311 -4.03 -6.65 -1.69
C LEU A 311 -5.36 -5.88 -1.57
N ALA A 312 -5.54 -4.80 -2.34
CA ALA A 312 -6.78 -4.02 -2.31
C ALA A 312 -8.00 -4.87 -2.68
N VAL A 313 -7.86 -5.78 -3.67
CA VAL A 313 -8.92 -6.73 -4.05
C VAL A 313 -9.20 -7.73 -2.93
N ASP A 314 -8.17 -8.29 -2.29
CA ASP A 314 -8.33 -9.18 -1.15
C ASP A 314 -9.04 -8.48 0.04
N LEU A 315 -8.67 -7.23 0.32
CA LEU A 315 -9.31 -6.42 1.36
C LEU A 315 -10.79 -6.15 1.05
N LEU A 316 -11.13 -5.81 -0.19
CA LEU A 316 -12.53 -5.57 -0.59
C LEU A 316 -13.41 -6.78 -0.34
N LYS A 317 -12.93 -8.01 -0.66
CA LYS A 317 -13.67 -9.24 -0.34
C LYS A 317 -13.91 -9.38 1.16
N ILE A 318 -12.92 -9.09 1.98
CA ILE A 318 -13.04 -9.14 3.44
C ILE A 318 -14.05 -8.07 3.93
N MET A 319 -13.98 -6.85 3.36
CA MET A 319 -14.91 -5.78 3.70
C MET A 319 -16.37 -6.15 3.38
N GLU A 320 -16.63 -6.77 2.23
CA GLU A 320 -17.97 -7.24 1.87
C GLU A 320 -18.50 -8.28 2.86
N ASP A 321 -17.68 -9.25 3.28
CA ASP A 321 -18.08 -10.22 4.29
C ASP A 321 -18.43 -9.56 5.63
N LEU A 322 -17.60 -8.61 6.09
CA LEU A 322 -17.86 -7.89 7.33
C LEU A 322 -19.14 -7.04 7.25
N LEU A 323 -19.41 -6.41 6.09
CA LEU A 323 -20.68 -5.68 5.86
C LEU A 323 -21.90 -6.61 5.94
N LEU A 324 -21.81 -7.77 5.28
CA LEU A 324 -22.89 -8.75 5.29
C LEU A 324 -23.14 -9.30 6.71
N MET A 325 -22.10 -9.79 7.38
CA MET A 325 -22.22 -10.36 8.72
C MET A 325 -22.71 -9.35 9.77
N SER A 326 -22.35 -8.06 9.63
CA SER A 326 -22.80 -7.00 10.55
C SER A 326 -24.11 -6.33 10.15
N SER A 327 -24.72 -6.72 9.04
CA SER A 327 -25.93 -6.09 8.52
C SER A 327 -27.13 -6.24 9.47
N GLY A 328 -27.95 -5.22 9.55
CA GLY A 328 -29.15 -5.18 10.39
C GLY A 328 -29.05 -4.15 11.51
N PRO A 329 -28.97 -4.50 12.82
CA PRO A 329 -28.81 -5.86 13.41
C PRO A 329 -30.07 -6.72 13.49
N ARG A 330 -31.28 -6.17 13.29
CA ARG A 330 -32.54 -6.94 13.47
C ARG A 330 -33.13 -7.51 12.18
N THR A 331 -32.82 -6.91 11.03
CA THR A 331 -33.40 -7.27 9.73
C THR A 331 -32.34 -7.65 8.70
N GLY A 332 -31.14 -7.96 9.15
CA GLY A 332 -30.02 -8.48 8.37
C GLY A 332 -29.41 -9.70 9.05
N PHE A 333 -28.16 -10.04 8.71
CA PHE A 333 -27.52 -11.22 9.29
C PHE A 333 -27.21 -11.06 10.78
N GLY A 334 -26.68 -9.92 11.21
CA GLY A 334 -26.46 -9.62 12.62
C GLY A 334 -25.54 -10.60 13.37
N GLU A 335 -24.70 -11.34 12.65
CA GLU A 335 -23.79 -12.37 13.21
C GLU A 335 -22.62 -11.77 13.99
N ILE A 336 -22.21 -10.57 13.60
CA ILE A 336 -21.16 -9.80 14.28
C ILE A 336 -21.61 -8.36 14.55
N ARG A 337 -20.97 -7.71 15.50
CA ARG A 337 -21.12 -6.29 15.81
C ARG A 337 -19.82 -5.58 15.58
N LEU A 338 -19.84 -4.50 14.79
CA LEU A 338 -18.70 -3.62 14.56
C LEU A 338 -18.71 -2.49 15.61
N PRO A 339 -17.53 -1.99 16.04
CA PRO A 339 -17.45 -0.85 16.96
C PRO A 339 -18.14 0.40 16.40
N ALA A 340 -18.99 1.03 17.22
CA ALA A 340 -19.60 2.31 16.87
C ALA A 340 -18.55 3.43 16.90
N ARG A 341 -18.34 4.12 15.77
CA ARG A 341 -17.32 5.18 15.66
C ARG A 341 -17.89 6.59 15.52
N GLN A 342 -19.09 6.70 14.99
CA GLN A 342 -19.82 7.97 14.87
C GLN A 342 -21.32 7.73 14.74
N PRO A 343 -22.16 8.75 15.00
CA PRO A 343 -23.58 8.68 14.69
C PRO A 343 -23.79 8.39 13.19
N GLY A 344 -24.65 7.40 12.89
CA GLY A 344 -24.81 6.91 11.51
C GLY A 344 -25.85 7.67 10.68
N SER A 345 -26.66 8.54 11.29
CA SER A 345 -27.74 9.22 10.58
C SER A 345 -28.12 10.54 11.25
N SER A 346 -28.40 11.54 10.43
CA SER A 346 -28.93 12.84 10.89
C SER A 346 -30.45 12.82 11.14
N ILE A 347 -31.15 11.75 10.70
CA ILE A 347 -32.61 11.65 10.77
C ILE A 347 -33.10 10.37 11.47
N MET A 348 -32.29 9.32 11.56
CA MET A 348 -32.65 8.05 12.21
C MET A 348 -31.89 7.91 13.53
N PRO A 349 -32.52 8.21 14.70
CA PRO A 349 -31.87 8.08 15.99
C PRO A 349 -31.40 6.63 16.24
N GLY A 350 -30.18 6.48 16.75
CA GLY A 350 -29.61 5.18 17.10
C GLY A 350 -29.05 4.36 15.94
N LYS A 351 -29.14 4.84 14.68
CA LYS A 351 -28.49 4.17 13.55
C LYS A 351 -26.98 4.35 13.61
N VAL A 352 -26.25 3.24 13.53
CA VAL A 352 -24.79 3.21 13.43
C VAL A 352 -24.40 2.56 12.09
N ASN A 353 -23.55 3.20 11.31
CA ASN A 353 -23.05 2.67 10.04
C ASN A 353 -21.65 2.05 10.20
N PRO A 354 -21.29 1.08 9.36
CA PRO A 354 -19.97 0.43 9.37
C PRO A 354 -18.88 1.29 8.70
N VAL A 355 -18.75 2.56 9.14
CA VAL A 355 -17.96 3.60 8.46
C VAL A 355 -16.48 3.26 8.29
N MET A 356 -15.92 2.42 9.16
CA MET A 356 -14.51 2.01 9.05
C MET A 356 -14.31 1.02 7.89
N VAL A 357 -15.29 0.13 7.67
CA VAL A 357 -15.31 -0.79 6.54
C VAL A 357 -15.47 -0.01 5.24
N GLU A 358 -16.42 0.92 5.20
CA GLU A 358 -16.68 1.80 4.05
C GLU A 358 -15.44 2.65 3.71
N ASN A 359 -14.75 3.19 4.72
CA ASN A 359 -13.54 3.99 4.53
C ASN A 359 -12.41 3.18 3.88
N LEU A 360 -12.11 1.99 4.41
CA LEU A 360 -11.06 1.13 3.84
C LEU A 360 -11.45 0.68 2.42
N SER A 361 -12.72 0.43 2.14
CA SER A 361 -13.22 0.10 0.80
C SER A 361 -12.97 1.24 -0.18
N MET A 362 -13.23 2.50 0.19
CA MET A 362 -12.93 3.67 -0.66
C MET A 362 -11.44 3.81 -0.93
N ILE A 363 -10.59 3.57 0.06
CA ILE A 363 -9.13 3.53 -0.12
C ILE A 363 -8.75 2.47 -1.16
N CYS A 364 -9.31 1.26 -1.06
CA CYS A 364 -9.05 0.18 -2.00
C CYS A 364 -9.51 0.51 -3.43
N PHE A 365 -10.68 1.15 -3.61
CA PHE A 365 -11.14 1.60 -4.93
C PHE A 365 -10.17 2.59 -5.56
N HIS A 366 -9.67 3.55 -4.78
CA HIS A 366 -8.69 4.53 -5.24
C HIS A 366 -7.37 3.86 -5.67
N VAL A 367 -6.87 2.93 -4.86
CA VAL A 367 -5.65 2.14 -5.18
C VAL A 367 -5.79 1.34 -6.48
N ILE A 368 -6.94 0.74 -6.73
CA ILE A 368 -7.21 0.03 -7.99
C ILE A 368 -7.20 0.99 -9.18
N GLY A 369 -7.76 2.19 -9.01
CA GLY A 369 -7.70 3.25 -10.02
C GLY A 369 -6.27 3.70 -10.32
N ASN A 370 -5.47 3.91 -9.28
CA ASN A 370 -4.06 4.29 -9.39
C ASN A 370 -3.23 3.23 -10.13
N ASP A 371 -3.42 1.93 -9.82
CA ASP A 371 -2.74 0.84 -10.54
C ASP A 371 -3.07 0.84 -12.04
N THR A 372 -4.31 1.11 -12.39
CA THR A 372 -4.72 1.24 -13.78
C THR A 372 -3.98 2.39 -14.49
N CYS A 373 -3.84 3.53 -13.82
CA CYS A 373 -3.08 4.67 -14.31
C CYS A 373 -1.58 4.31 -14.47
N VAL A 374 -0.98 3.67 -13.47
CA VAL A 374 0.41 3.19 -13.51
C VAL A 374 0.65 2.26 -14.71
N ALA A 375 -0.23 1.30 -14.96
CA ALA A 375 -0.10 0.37 -16.09
C ALA A 375 -0.15 1.10 -17.44
N TRP A 376 -1.08 2.05 -17.62
CA TRP A 376 -1.16 2.88 -18.81
C TRP A 376 0.09 3.75 -19.01
N ALA A 377 0.54 4.42 -17.95
CA ALA A 377 1.73 5.27 -17.98
C ALA A 377 3.00 4.47 -18.31
N ALA A 378 3.16 3.29 -17.71
CA ALA A 378 4.28 2.40 -17.99
C ALA A 378 4.31 1.92 -19.44
N SER A 379 3.14 1.74 -20.08
CA SER A 379 3.04 1.33 -21.50
C SER A 379 3.44 2.42 -22.51
N ARG A 380 3.66 3.66 -22.06
CA ARG A 380 3.93 4.82 -22.91
C ARG A 380 5.42 5.18 -23.05
N GLY A 381 6.31 4.29 -22.63
CA GLY A 381 7.74 4.41 -22.93
C GLY A 381 7.99 4.38 -24.46
N GLN A 382 8.95 5.18 -24.90
CA GLN A 382 9.34 5.27 -26.32
C GLN A 382 10.86 5.21 -26.39
N LEU A 383 11.37 4.26 -27.17
CA LEU A 383 12.80 4.01 -27.34
C LEU A 383 13.51 3.90 -25.97
N GLU A 384 14.43 4.78 -25.65
CA GLU A 384 15.33 4.68 -24.51
C GLU A 384 14.78 5.24 -23.19
N LEU A 385 13.53 5.77 -23.17
CA LEU A 385 12.98 6.40 -21.97
C LEU A 385 11.46 6.22 -21.83
N ASN A 386 10.99 6.05 -20.61
CA ASN A 386 9.59 6.30 -20.26
C ASN A 386 9.46 7.71 -19.64
N VAL A 387 8.75 8.60 -20.32
CA VAL A 387 8.60 10.00 -19.85
C VAL A 387 7.44 10.20 -18.87
N MET A 388 6.63 9.15 -18.59
CA MET A 388 5.45 9.21 -17.72
C MET A 388 5.78 8.86 -16.26
N MET A 389 7.04 8.78 -15.89
CA MET A 389 7.50 8.45 -14.55
C MET A 389 6.90 9.32 -13.42
N PRO A 390 6.64 10.63 -13.59
CA PRO A 390 6.04 11.43 -12.52
C PRO A 390 4.70 10.90 -12.01
N ILE A 391 3.80 10.51 -12.91
CA ILE A 391 2.50 9.96 -12.51
C ILE A 391 2.62 8.53 -11.96
N ILE A 392 3.55 7.71 -12.49
CA ILE A 392 3.85 6.37 -11.94
C ILE A 392 4.31 6.51 -10.48
N ALA A 393 5.20 7.45 -10.21
CA ALA A 393 5.68 7.72 -8.86
C ALA A 393 4.54 8.22 -7.96
N HIS A 394 3.77 9.21 -8.40
CA HIS A 394 2.68 9.78 -7.62
C HIS A 394 1.68 8.72 -7.18
N ASP A 395 1.11 7.97 -8.12
CA ASP A 395 0.04 7.01 -7.88
C ASP A 395 0.51 5.83 -7.00
N THR A 396 1.76 5.35 -7.22
CA THR A 396 2.33 4.27 -6.40
C THR A 396 2.58 4.73 -4.96
N LEU A 397 3.19 5.90 -4.78
CA LEU A 397 3.51 6.43 -3.45
C LEU A 397 2.25 6.85 -2.67
N GLU A 398 1.26 7.43 -3.34
CA GLU A 398 -0.03 7.76 -2.74
C GLU A 398 -0.74 6.49 -2.27
N SER A 399 -0.81 5.46 -3.11
CA SER A 399 -1.43 4.17 -2.77
C SER A 399 -0.81 3.56 -1.51
N LEU A 400 0.51 3.52 -1.40
CA LEU A 400 1.21 3.03 -0.21
C LEU A 400 0.92 3.91 1.03
N THR A 401 0.91 5.23 0.86
CA THR A 401 0.68 6.18 1.95
C THR A 401 -0.71 5.99 2.56
N ILE A 402 -1.76 5.96 1.72
CA ILE A 402 -3.14 5.84 2.20
C ILE A 402 -3.43 4.43 2.74
N LEU A 403 -2.87 3.37 2.14
CA LEU A 403 -3.01 2.00 2.66
C LEU A 403 -2.31 1.82 4.01
N THR A 404 -1.13 2.43 4.20
CA THR A 404 -0.42 2.38 5.50
C THR A 404 -1.30 2.90 6.63
N SER A 405 -1.90 4.07 6.41
CA SER A 405 -2.80 4.69 7.39
C SER A 405 -4.10 3.91 7.54
N GLY A 406 -4.70 3.50 6.41
CA GLY A 406 -5.96 2.76 6.37
C GLY A 406 -5.88 1.40 7.08
N CYS A 407 -4.86 0.59 6.79
CA CYS A 407 -4.67 -0.72 7.43
C CYS A 407 -4.45 -0.60 8.94
N ARG A 408 -3.60 0.34 9.36
CA ARG A 408 -3.35 0.58 10.80
C ARG A 408 -4.60 1.03 11.53
N GLN A 409 -5.32 2.00 10.97
CA GLN A 409 -6.55 2.51 11.54
C GLN A 409 -7.62 1.41 11.59
N PHE A 410 -7.78 0.63 10.53
CA PHE A 410 -8.77 -0.43 10.46
C PHE A 410 -8.51 -1.55 11.49
N ALA A 411 -7.25 -1.94 11.67
CA ALA A 411 -6.86 -2.91 12.70
C ALA A 411 -7.27 -2.44 14.11
N ARG A 412 -7.00 -1.17 14.44
CA ARG A 412 -7.20 -0.61 15.76
C ARG A 412 -8.65 -0.24 16.06
N GLU A 413 -9.29 0.40 15.08
CA GLU A 413 -10.59 1.04 15.28
C GLU A 413 -11.78 0.18 14.82
N ALA A 414 -11.52 -0.91 14.10
CA ALA A 414 -12.54 -1.84 13.66
C ALA A 414 -12.26 -3.27 14.13
N VAL A 415 -11.25 -3.96 13.58
CA VAL A 415 -11.10 -5.41 13.72
C VAL A 415 -10.99 -5.86 15.18
N ARG A 416 -10.14 -5.21 15.99
CA ARG A 416 -9.96 -5.59 17.39
C ARG A 416 -11.22 -5.45 18.24
N GLY A 417 -12.14 -4.58 17.86
CA GLY A 417 -13.38 -4.34 18.57
C GLY A 417 -14.60 -5.09 18.02
N ILE A 418 -14.41 -6.01 17.07
CA ILE A 418 -15.51 -6.86 16.58
C ILE A 418 -15.96 -7.81 17.69
N GLU A 419 -17.26 -7.96 17.85
CA GLU A 419 -17.90 -8.91 18.76
C GLU A 419 -18.77 -9.88 17.94
N ALA A 420 -18.80 -11.16 18.33
CA ALA A 420 -19.72 -12.13 17.78
C ALA A 420 -21.07 -12.11 18.50
N ASP A 421 -22.18 -12.26 17.79
CA ASP A 421 -23.48 -12.58 18.38
C ASP A 421 -23.67 -14.10 18.38
N GLU A 422 -23.05 -14.76 19.35
CA GLU A 422 -22.98 -16.23 19.42
C GLU A 422 -24.37 -16.88 19.44
N ALA A 423 -25.29 -16.29 20.23
CA ALA A 423 -26.66 -16.82 20.35
C ALA A 423 -27.38 -16.71 19.01
N HIS A 424 -27.25 -15.57 18.32
CA HIS A 424 -27.90 -15.38 17.02
C HIS A 424 -27.27 -16.25 15.92
N CYS A 425 -25.96 -16.44 15.94
CA CYS A 425 -25.27 -17.40 15.04
C CYS A 425 -25.81 -18.82 15.21
N ALA A 426 -25.97 -19.28 16.45
CA ALA A 426 -26.51 -20.58 16.77
C ALA A 426 -27.98 -20.74 16.33
N ASP A 427 -28.82 -19.71 16.57
CA ASP A 427 -30.22 -19.71 16.15
C ASP A 427 -30.35 -19.77 14.64
N LEU A 428 -29.57 -19.01 13.88
CA LEU A 428 -29.57 -19.06 12.41
C LEU A 428 -29.13 -20.44 11.89
N LEU A 429 -28.12 -21.03 12.51
CA LEU A 429 -27.62 -22.35 12.14
C LEU A 429 -28.69 -23.43 12.35
N GLU A 430 -29.36 -23.44 13.52
CA GLU A 430 -30.39 -24.42 13.84
C GLU A 430 -31.59 -24.34 12.87
N GLN A 431 -31.88 -23.15 12.35
CA GLN A 431 -32.93 -22.95 11.35
C GLN A 431 -32.53 -23.39 9.93
N SER A 432 -31.24 -23.60 9.67
CA SER A 432 -30.75 -23.94 8.34
C SER A 432 -31.14 -25.35 7.91
N SER A 433 -31.72 -25.47 6.73
CA SER A 433 -31.99 -26.78 6.11
C SER A 433 -30.72 -27.56 5.77
N ALA A 434 -29.57 -26.89 5.70
CA ALA A 434 -28.27 -27.51 5.46
C ALA A 434 -27.80 -28.42 6.61
N MET A 435 -28.44 -28.34 7.79
CA MET A 435 -28.24 -29.26 8.91
C MET A 435 -28.65 -30.70 8.59
N ALA A 436 -29.38 -30.96 7.48
CA ALA A 436 -29.61 -32.31 6.96
C ALA A 436 -28.38 -32.95 6.31
N THR A 437 -27.38 -32.14 5.91
CA THR A 437 -26.18 -32.64 5.20
C THR A 437 -25.32 -33.61 6.02
N PRO A 438 -24.99 -33.34 7.31
CA PRO A 438 -24.26 -34.28 8.16
C PRO A 438 -24.95 -35.63 8.37
N LEU A 439 -26.28 -35.67 8.21
CA LEU A 439 -27.09 -36.89 8.37
C LEU A 439 -27.07 -37.76 7.11
N ALA A 440 -26.81 -37.19 5.93
CA ALA A 440 -26.87 -37.90 4.66
C ALA A 440 -26.00 -39.19 4.59
N PRO A 441 -24.80 -39.25 5.18
CA PRO A 441 -24.01 -40.49 5.24
C PRO A 441 -24.70 -41.64 5.99
N TYR A 442 -25.57 -41.32 6.94
CA TYR A 442 -26.31 -42.28 7.74
C TYR A 442 -27.65 -42.73 7.14
N ILE A 443 -28.41 -41.75 6.62
CA ILE A 443 -29.80 -41.96 6.20
C ILE A 443 -29.98 -41.93 4.69
N GLY A 444 -28.94 -41.69 3.94
CA GLY A 444 -28.96 -41.56 2.49
C GLY A 444 -29.45 -40.19 2.02
N TYR A 445 -29.01 -39.80 0.83
CA TYR A 445 -29.33 -38.51 0.23
C TYR A 445 -30.85 -38.26 0.07
N ARG A 446 -31.62 -39.28 -0.32
CA ARG A 446 -33.04 -39.15 -0.57
C ARG A 446 -33.82 -38.74 0.70
N LEU A 447 -33.62 -39.45 1.82
CA LEU A 447 -34.30 -39.14 3.08
C LEU A 447 -33.82 -37.77 3.63
N ALA A 448 -32.53 -37.50 3.56
CA ALA A 448 -32.00 -36.18 3.96
C ALA A 448 -32.61 -35.03 3.15
N ALA A 449 -32.73 -35.20 1.83
CA ALA A 449 -33.39 -34.21 0.95
C ALA A 449 -34.89 -34.03 1.23
N ASP A 450 -35.61 -35.10 1.53
CA ASP A 450 -37.02 -35.01 1.85
C ASP A 450 -37.27 -34.34 3.21
N ILE A 451 -36.41 -34.59 4.21
CA ILE A 451 -36.41 -33.89 5.51
C ILE A 451 -36.10 -32.39 5.30
N ALA A 452 -35.06 -32.06 4.51
CA ALA A 452 -34.70 -30.67 4.22
C ALA A 452 -35.84 -29.90 3.52
N LYS A 453 -36.52 -30.50 2.53
CA LYS A 453 -37.70 -29.91 1.86
C LYS A 453 -38.86 -29.70 2.82
N GLU A 454 -39.07 -30.64 3.71
CA GLU A 454 -40.11 -30.54 4.73
C GLU A 454 -39.81 -29.41 5.72
N ALA A 455 -38.56 -29.27 6.16
CA ALA A 455 -38.11 -28.18 7.01
C ALA A 455 -38.40 -26.81 6.38
N VAL A 456 -37.99 -26.61 5.13
CA VAL A 456 -38.26 -25.36 4.38
C VAL A 456 -39.76 -25.09 4.25
N ARG A 457 -40.58 -26.11 3.97
CA ARG A 457 -42.03 -25.97 3.78
C ARG A 457 -42.75 -25.65 5.08
N THR A 458 -42.31 -26.21 6.21
CA THR A 458 -43.03 -26.15 7.50
C THR A 458 -42.46 -25.10 8.46
N GLY A 459 -41.26 -24.59 8.21
CA GLY A 459 -40.52 -23.70 9.13
C GLY A 459 -40.01 -24.44 10.37
N ARG A 460 -39.95 -25.76 10.35
CA ARG A 460 -39.43 -26.59 11.46
C ARG A 460 -37.97 -26.90 11.24
N THR A 461 -37.24 -27.14 12.33
CA THR A 461 -35.80 -27.46 12.26
C THR A 461 -35.58 -28.90 11.78
N ILE A 462 -34.43 -29.19 11.24
CA ILE A 462 -34.01 -30.54 10.86
C ILE A 462 -34.04 -31.46 12.08
N ARG A 463 -33.57 -30.97 13.22
CA ARG A 463 -33.56 -31.69 14.50
C ARG A 463 -34.96 -32.14 14.93
N GLU A 464 -35.93 -31.23 14.92
CA GLU A 464 -37.33 -31.55 15.25
C GLU A 464 -37.89 -32.62 14.35
N LEU A 465 -37.70 -32.53 13.03
CA LEU A 465 -38.21 -33.48 12.06
C LEU A 465 -37.57 -34.85 12.18
N VAL A 466 -36.27 -34.93 12.44
CA VAL A 466 -35.52 -36.18 12.63
C VAL A 466 -35.99 -36.91 13.89
N LEU A 467 -36.20 -36.18 14.99
CA LEU A 467 -36.69 -36.73 16.25
C LEU A 467 -38.15 -37.21 16.13
N GLU A 468 -39.03 -36.39 15.51
CA GLU A 468 -40.44 -36.80 15.30
C GLU A 468 -40.57 -38.05 14.44
N LYS A 469 -39.74 -38.19 13.42
CA LYS A 469 -39.70 -39.37 12.57
C LYS A 469 -39.01 -40.56 13.24
N GLY A 470 -38.47 -40.38 14.43
CA GLY A 470 -37.77 -41.43 15.19
C GLY A 470 -36.52 -41.96 14.50
N VAL A 471 -35.89 -41.17 13.63
CA VAL A 471 -34.72 -41.60 12.84
C VAL A 471 -33.51 -41.82 13.73
N PHE A 472 -33.31 -40.95 14.70
CA PHE A 472 -32.26 -41.03 15.72
C PHE A 472 -32.84 -40.74 17.10
N SER A 473 -32.17 -41.23 18.14
CA SER A 473 -32.39 -40.72 19.50
C SER A 473 -31.84 -39.30 19.66
N GLN A 474 -32.28 -38.59 20.71
CA GLN A 474 -31.75 -37.26 21.00
C GLN A 474 -30.22 -37.30 21.20
N ASP A 475 -29.71 -38.27 21.98
CA ASP A 475 -28.28 -38.41 22.30
C ASP A 475 -27.44 -38.71 21.05
N ASP A 476 -27.92 -39.59 20.16
CA ASP A 476 -27.24 -39.91 18.90
C ASP A 476 -27.21 -38.70 17.98
N LEU A 477 -28.34 -37.97 17.89
CA LEU A 477 -28.45 -36.78 17.04
C LEU A 477 -27.54 -35.64 17.56
N ASP A 478 -27.48 -35.41 18.87
CA ASP A 478 -26.61 -34.43 19.48
C ASP A 478 -25.12 -34.74 19.22
N ALA A 479 -24.75 -36.00 19.26
CA ALA A 479 -23.39 -36.42 18.96
C ALA A 479 -23.03 -36.33 17.46
N ILE A 480 -23.96 -36.58 16.54
CA ILE A 480 -23.76 -36.37 15.09
C ILE A 480 -23.70 -34.90 14.74
N LEU A 481 -24.50 -34.07 15.41
CA LEU A 481 -24.55 -32.63 15.19
C LEU A 481 -23.60 -31.85 16.15
N ASP A 482 -22.62 -32.54 16.71
CA ASP A 482 -21.60 -31.88 17.53
C ASP A 482 -20.84 -30.82 16.72
N PRO A 483 -20.69 -29.63 17.24
CA PRO A 483 -20.05 -28.50 16.56
C PRO A 483 -18.65 -28.77 16.02
N HIS A 484 -17.83 -29.45 16.77
CA HIS A 484 -16.47 -29.79 16.35
C HIS A 484 -16.48 -30.80 15.20
N GLU A 485 -17.30 -31.83 15.31
CA GLU A 485 -17.44 -32.86 14.28
C GLU A 485 -17.94 -32.28 12.94
N LEU A 486 -18.80 -31.24 12.99
CA LEU A 486 -19.39 -30.62 11.81
C LEU A 486 -18.45 -29.71 11.04
N THR A 487 -17.35 -29.28 11.64
CA THR A 487 -16.45 -28.26 11.07
C THR A 487 -15.02 -28.75 10.86
N GLU A 488 -14.79 -30.04 11.05
CA GLU A 488 -13.55 -30.74 10.75
C GLU A 488 -13.72 -31.74 9.60
N PRO A 489 -12.66 -32.09 8.87
CA PRO A 489 -12.73 -33.09 7.82
C PRO A 489 -13.15 -34.46 8.34
N GLY A 490 -14.14 -35.07 7.73
CA GLY A 490 -14.60 -36.42 8.10
C GLY A 490 -16.11 -36.58 8.02
N VAL A 491 -16.60 -37.69 8.57
CA VAL A 491 -18.05 -37.93 8.75
C VAL A 491 -18.35 -37.75 10.23
N ALA A 492 -19.20 -36.76 10.53
CA ALA A 492 -19.56 -36.45 11.91
C ALA A 492 -20.12 -37.69 12.61
N GLY A 493 -19.69 -37.96 13.83
CA GLY A 493 -20.02 -39.18 14.56
C GLY A 493 -19.35 -40.46 14.05
N ASN A 494 -18.51 -40.39 13.01
CA ASN A 494 -17.63 -41.46 12.50
C ASN A 494 -18.37 -42.83 12.30
N PHE A 495 -19.59 -42.80 11.75
CA PHE A 495 -20.49 -43.96 11.52
C PHE A 495 -20.82 -44.79 12.79
N ARG A 496 -20.65 -44.24 13.99
CA ARG A 496 -20.94 -44.96 15.25
C ARG A 496 -22.41 -45.12 15.55
N TYR A 497 -23.29 -44.36 14.90
CA TYR A 497 -24.71 -44.29 15.17
C TYR A 497 -25.53 -45.02 14.08
N THR A 498 -26.60 -45.71 14.49
CA THR A 498 -27.42 -46.47 13.58
C THR A 498 -28.83 -45.85 13.49
N PRO A 499 -29.24 -45.33 12.32
CA PRO A 499 -30.56 -44.73 12.17
C PRO A 499 -31.69 -45.78 12.15
N ASN A 500 -32.82 -45.41 12.70
CA ASN A 500 -34.09 -46.11 12.44
C ASN A 500 -34.67 -45.58 11.12
N MET A 501 -34.69 -46.42 10.09
CA MET A 501 -35.17 -46.00 8.78
C MET A 501 -36.71 -45.99 8.74
N PRO A 502 -37.35 -44.88 8.36
CA PRO A 502 -38.80 -44.85 8.14
C PRO A 502 -39.23 -45.77 6.99
N GLU A 503 -40.50 -46.17 6.98
CA GLU A 503 -41.06 -47.01 5.92
C GLU A 503 -40.85 -46.39 4.52
N GLY A 504 -40.36 -47.18 3.57
CA GLY A 504 -40.04 -46.72 2.21
C GLY A 504 -38.65 -46.14 1.99
N TYR A 505 -37.79 -46.15 3.00
CA TYR A 505 -36.40 -45.76 2.88
C TYR A 505 -35.45 -46.90 3.28
N GLU A 506 -34.38 -47.06 2.51
CA GLU A 506 -33.34 -48.06 2.78
C GLU A 506 -32.07 -47.36 3.29
N ARG A 507 -31.39 -48.05 4.20
CA ARG A 507 -30.06 -47.56 4.70
C ARG A 507 -29.04 -47.61 3.56
N PRO A 508 -28.17 -46.63 3.41
CA PRO A 508 -27.08 -46.66 2.43
C PRO A 508 -26.23 -47.94 2.59
N THR A 509 -26.02 -48.68 1.50
CA THR A 509 -25.16 -49.87 1.48
C THR A 509 -23.73 -49.45 1.16
N GLY A 510 -22.83 -49.52 2.15
CA GLY A 510 -21.40 -49.20 2.03
C GLY A 510 -21.06 -47.77 2.44
N PRO A 511 -19.77 -47.43 2.54
CA PRO A 511 -19.36 -46.07 2.77
C PRO A 511 -19.85 -45.23 1.58
N VAL A 512 -20.73 -44.29 1.85
CA VAL A 512 -21.20 -43.33 0.83
C VAL A 512 -19.96 -42.49 0.47
N GLY A 513 -19.29 -42.90 -0.61
CA GLY A 513 -18.21 -42.13 -1.18
C GLY A 513 -18.72 -40.75 -1.51
N ALA A 514 -17.94 -39.73 -1.20
CA ALA A 514 -18.13 -38.37 -1.68
C ALA A 514 -18.29 -38.44 -3.21
N GLY A 515 -19.54 -38.44 -3.66
CA GLY A 515 -19.87 -38.38 -5.08
C GLY A 515 -19.87 -36.92 -5.49
N GLY A 516 -19.04 -36.63 -6.43
CA GLY A 516 -18.78 -35.58 -7.35
C GLY A 516 -19.35 -34.20 -7.22
#